data_9b41c134877a36bfe144694286efcf05
#
_entry.id   9b41c134877a36bfe144694286efcf05
#
_cell.length_a   1.000
_cell.length_b   1.000
_cell.length_c   1.000
_cell.angle_alpha   90.00
_cell.angle_beta   90.00
_cell.angle_gamma   90.00
#
_symmetry.space_group_name_H-M   'P 1'
#
loop_
_entity.id
_entity.type
_entity.pdbx_description
1 polymer ?
#
loop_
_entity_poly.entity_id
_entity_poly.type
_entity_poly.pdbx_seq_one_letter_code
_entity_poly.pdbx_strand_id
1 'polypeptide(L)'
;MELFLWIGIPAVIVAILVAGFRQSSWRKAQTDRRILELGRKGFRASHALTRGGVSVLFDDSRREVAFVRWDSTYTFSYADVRLRTWHWLDKNGTKINNRISIAIANPQTPLFDVHMLGARDAEQWMAKIDAILEG
;
A
#
# COMPACT_ATOMS: atom_id res chain seq x y z
N MET A 1 11.90 22.50 41.97
CA MET A 1 12.31 22.69 40.56
C MET A 1 12.75 21.41 39.87
N GLU A 2 13.50 20.56 40.53
CA GLU A 2 13.95 19.29 39.93
C GLU A 2 12.80 18.33 39.63
N LEU A 3 11.75 18.31 40.42
CA LEU A 3 10.55 17.49 40.21
C LEU A 3 9.80 17.86 38.93
N PHE A 4 9.79 19.12 38.51
CA PHE A 4 9.15 19.57 37.27
C PHE A 4 9.87 19.11 36.02
N LEU A 5 11.22 19.07 36.06
CA LEU A 5 12.03 18.59 34.95
C LEU A 5 11.84 17.08 34.70
N TRP A 6 11.69 16.29 35.77
CA TRP A 6 11.51 14.83 35.69
C TRP A 6 10.12 14.42 35.19
N ILE A 7 9.10 15.22 35.42
CA ILE A 7 7.72 14.95 35.00
C ILE A 7 7.42 15.56 33.62
N GLY A 8 8.00 16.72 33.31
CA GLY A 8 7.76 17.45 32.07
C GLY A 8 8.31 16.73 30.81
N ILE A 9 9.52 16.19 30.91
CA ILE A 9 10.16 15.50 29.75
C ILE A 9 9.42 14.22 29.36
N PRO A 10 9.07 13.28 30.26
CA PRO A 10 8.29 12.10 29.90
C PRO A 10 6.92 12.45 29.35
N ALA A 11 6.26 13.49 29.88
CA ALA A 11 4.94 13.92 29.39
C ALA A 11 5.00 14.41 27.94
N VAL A 12 6.04 15.16 27.57
CA VAL A 12 6.25 15.64 26.19
C VAL A 12 6.51 14.49 25.24
N ILE A 13 7.34 13.53 25.63
CA ILE A 13 7.63 12.34 24.81
C ILE A 13 6.35 11.54 24.58
N VAL A 14 5.56 11.30 25.59
CA VAL A 14 4.28 10.59 25.49
C VAL A 14 3.32 11.35 24.56
N ALA A 15 3.25 12.67 24.65
CA ALA A 15 2.40 13.49 23.78
C ALA A 15 2.81 13.36 22.31
N ILE A 16 4.11 13.36 22.00
CA ILE A 16 4.63 13.18 20.65
C ILE A 16 4.29 11.79 20.11
N LEU A 17 4.47 10.75 20.91
CA LEU A 17 4.13 9.37 20.52
C LEU A 17 2.62 9.22 20.27
N VAL A 18 1.77 9.80 21.11
CA VAL A 18 0.32 9.75 20.95
C VAL A 18 -0.11 10.50 19.69
N ALA A 19 0.47 11.66 19.40
CA ALA A 19 0.16 12.44 18.20
C ALA A 19 0.56 11.66 16.93
N GLY A 20 1.75 11.05 16.90
CA GLY A 20 2.19 10.22 15.80
C GLY A 20 1.31 8.99 15.59
N PHE A 21 0.91 8.33 16.67
CA PHE A 21 0.00 7.18 16.62
C PHE A 21 -1.38 7.57 16.11
N ARG A 22 -1.94 8.69 16.53
CA ARG A 22 -3.23 9.20 16.03
C ARG A 22 -3.22 9.49 14.55
N GLN A 23 -2.16 10.10 14.03
CA GLN A 23 -2.01 10.39 12.61
C GLN A 23 -1.95 9.11 11.78
N SER A 24 -1.16 8.12 12.22
CA SER A 24 -1.06 6.81 11.57
C SER A 24 -2.40 6.06 11.61
N SER A 25 -3.08 6.06 12.76
CA SER A 25 -4.41 5.45 12.92
C SER A 25 -5.46 6.12 12.05
N TRP A 26 -5.41 7.44 11.92
CA TRP A 26 -6.35 8.19 11.10
C TRP A 26 -6.21 7.83 9.62
N ARG A 27 -4.98 7.76 9.09
CA ARG A 27 -4.72 7.36 7.70
C ARG A 27 -5.21 5.94 7.42
N LYS A 28 -4.94 5.02 8.34
CA LYS A 28 -5.43 3.65 8.24
C LYS A 28 -6.96 3.61 8.25
N ALA A 29 -7.61 4.38 9.11
CA ALA A 29 -9.06 4.46 9.17
C ALA A 29 -9.65 5.02 7.87
N GLN A 30 -9.01 6.00 7.24
CA GLN A 30 -9.44 6.54 5.94
C GLN A 30 -9.29 5.50 4.82
N THR A 31 -8.19 4.76 4.80
CA THR A 31 -7.96 3.68 3.85
C THR A 31 -9.02 2.59 4.01
N ASP A 32 -9.29 2.16 5.24
CA ASP A 32 -10.30 1.14 5.53
C ASP A 32 -11.70 1.59 5.11
N ARG A 33 -12.03 2.86 5.32
CA ARG A 33 -13.30 3.43 4.86
C ARG A 33 -13.45 3.38 3.34
N ARG A 34 -12.40 3.69 2.61
CA ARG A 34 -12.38 3.63 1.14
C ARG A 34 -12.56 2.20 0.64
N ILE A 35 -11.95 1.23 1.31
CA ILE A 35 -12.14 -0.20 1.00
C ILE A 35 -13.59 -0.62 1.25
N LEU A 36 -14.20 -0.17 2.34
CA LEU A 36 -15.62 -0.43 2.62
C LEU A 36 -16.53 0.18 1.55
N GLU A 37 -16.23 1.37 1.08
CA GLU A 37 -16.97 2.02 -0.01
C GLU A 37 -16.91 1.22 -1.30
N LEU A 38 -15.73 0.67 -1.65
CA LEU A 38 -15.59 -0.24 -2.79
C LEU A 38 -16.49 -1.47 -2.65
N GLY A 39 -16.55 -2.05 -1.45
CA GLY A 39 -17.42 -3.18 -1.15
C GLY A 39 -18.89 -2.85 -1.36
N ARG A 40 -19.32 -1.65 -0.99
CA ARG A 40 -20.69 -1.18 -1.20
C ARG A 40 -21.03 -1.02 -2.68
N LYS A 41 -20.04 -0.72 -3.51
CA LYS A 41 -20.19 -0.61 -4.97
C LYS A 41 -20.11 -1.96 -5.69
N GLY A 42 -19.97 -3.06 -4.93
CA GLY A 42 -19.92 -4.41 -5.47
C GLY A 42 -18.53 -4.97 -5.73
N PHE A 43 -17.48 -4.24 -5.38
CA PHE A 43 -16.10 -4.72 -5.48
C PHE A 43 -15.83 -5.75 -4.38
N ARG A 44 -15.40 -6.96 -4.76
CA ARG A 44 -15.07 -8.04 -3.82
C ARG A 44 -13.61 -8.45 -4.02
N ALA A 45 -12.75 -8.07 -3.08
CA ALA A 45 -11.34 -8.40 -3.15
C ALA A 45 -11.11 -9.90 -3.00
N SER A 46 -10.67 -10.54 -4.07
CA SER A 46 -10.22 -11.95 -4.07
C SER A 46 -8.80 -12.04 -3.51
N HIS A 47 -7.98 -11.02 -3.76
CA HIS A 47 -6.61 -10.91 -3.29
C HIS A 47 -6.33 -9.48 -2.82
N ALA A 48 -5.50 -9.33 -1.80
CA ALA A 48 -5.15 -8.03 -1.25
C ALA A 48 -3.65 -7.96 -0.94
N LEU A 49 -3.01 -6.93 -1.46
CA LEU A 49 -1.62 -6.58 -1.13
C LEU A 49 -1.61 -5.23 -0.43
N THR A 50 -1.27 -5.21 0.85
CA THR A 50 -1.17 -3.98 1.64
C THR A 50 0.26 -3.82 2.14
N ARG A 51 0.93 -2.79 1.66
CA ARG A 51 2.31 -2.44 2.03
C ARG A 51 2.48 -0.93 1.99
N GLY A 52 3.18 -0.37 2.97
CA GLY A 52 3.55 1.04 2.97
C GLY A 52 2.39 2.03 2.84
N GLY A 53 1.23 1.72 3.41
CA GLY A 53 0.05 2.59 3.34
C GLY A 53 -0.72 2.52 2.01
N VAL A 54 -0.34 1.62 1.12
CA VAL A 54 -1.03 1.36 -0.15
C VAL A 54 -1.68 -0.02 -0.09
N SER A 55 -2.93 -0.11 -0.50
CA SER A 55 -3.63 -1.38 -0.68
C SER A 55 -3.94 -1.58 -2.15
N VAL A 56 -3.49 -2.70 -2.69
CA VAL A 56 -3.82 -3.13 -4.05
C VAL A 56 -4.76 -4.31 -3.92
N LEU A 57 -5.98 -4.15 -4.39
CA LEU A 57 -7.04 -5.14 -4.27
C LEU A 57 -7.40 -5.68 -5.65
N PHE A 58 -7.54 -6.99 -5.74
CA PHE A 58 -7.87 -7.66 -7.00
C PHE A 58 -9.23 -8.35 -6.87
N ASP A 59 -10.17 -8.01 -7.74
CA ASP A 59 -11.49 -8.65 -7.84
C ASP A 59 -11.51 -9.54 -9.08
N ASP A 60 -11.31 -10.84 -8.89
CA ASP A 60 -11.24 -11.80 -9.99
C ASP A 60 -12.58 -11.95 -10.71
N SER A 61 -13.69 -11.81 -10.00
CA SER A 61 -15.02 -11.95 -10.60
C SER A 61 -15.34 -10.83 -11.59
N ARG A 62 -14.94 -9.60 -11.27
CA ARG A 62 -15.12 -8.41 -12.12
C ARG A 62 -13.91 -8.13 -13.00
N ARG A 63 -12.79 -8.81 -12.76
CA ARG A 63 -11.49 -8.58 -13.40
C ARG A 63 -11.09 -7.11 -13.30
N GLU A 64 -11.16 -6.59 -12.07
CA GLU A 64 -10.80 -5.22 -11.74
C GLU A 64 -9.74 -5.18 -10.65
N VAL A 65 -8.86 -4.20 -10.70
CA VAL A 65 -7.85 -3.90 -9.68
C VAL A 65 -8.12 -2.52 -9.11
N ALA A 66 -8.04 -2.40 -7.79
CA ALA A 66 -8.21 -1.14 -7.07
C ALA A 66 -6.92 -0.77 -6.34
N PHE A 67 -6.51 0.49 -6.48
CA PHE A 67 -5.39 1.07 -5.74
C PHE A 67 -5.96 2.04 -4.71
N VAL A 68 -5.80 1.71 -3.43
CA VAL A 68 -6.40 2.46 -2.32
C VAL A 68 -5.31 3.03 -1.43
N ARG A 69 -5.36 4.33 -1.23
CA ARG A 69 -4.57 5.06 -0.25
C ARG A 69 -5.53 5.84 0.65
N TRP A 70 -4.99 6.46 1.70
CA TRP A 70 -5.81 7.26 2.61
C TRP A 70 -6.54 8.43 1.91
N ASP A 71 -5.95 8.98 0.84
CA ASP A 71 -6.43 10.17 0.11
C ASP A 71 -7.00 9.87 -1.27
N SER A 72 -6.92 8.62 -1.75
CA SER A 72 -7.30 8.32 -3.13
C SER A 72 -7.73 6.86 -3.32
N THR A 73 -8.61 6.64 -4.28
CA THR A 73 -9.06 5.33 -4.72
C THR A 73 -9.11 5.33 -6.25
N TYR A 74 -8.42 4.39 -6.89
CA TYR A 74 -8.44 4.20 -8.33
C TYR A 74 -8.82 2.77 -8.65
N THR A 75 -9.71 2.57 -9.61
CA THR A 75 -10.16 1.25 -10.06
C THR A 75 -9.95 1.14 -11.56
N PHE A 76 -9.32 0.03 -11.99
CA PHE A 76 -9.04 -0.24 -13.39
C PHE A 76 -9.39 -1.69 -13.73
N SER A 77 -9.67 -1.96 -15.00
CA SER A 77 -9.78 -3.32 -15.50
C SER A 77 -8.42 -4.01 -15.52
N TYR A 78 -8.38 -5.32 -15.36
CA TYR A 78 -7.14 -6.10 -15.54
C TYR A 78 -6.54 -5.87 -16.93
N ALA A 79 -7.38 -5.68 -17.94
CA ALA A 79 -6.94 -5.40 -19.32
C ALA A 79 -6.16 -4.09 -19.46
N ASP A 80 -6.35 -3.14 -18.54
CA ASP A 80 -5.66 -1.85 -18.56
C ASP A 80 -4.28 -1.90 -17.92
N VAL A 81 -3.92 -2.99 -17.25
CA VAL A 81 -2.58 -3.19 -16.67
C VAL A 81 -1.62 -3.56 -17.81
N ARG A 82 -0.68 -2.67 -18.10
CA ARG A 82 0.27 -2.82 -19.19
C ARG A 82 1.54 -3.52 -18.77
N LEU A 83 2.16 -3.05 -17.69
CA LEU A 83 3.41 -3.61 -17.18
C LEU A 83 3.35 -3.73 -15.67
N ARG A 84 4.05 -4.72 -15.17
CA ARG A 84 4.35 -4.89 -13.76
C ARG A 84 5.82 -5.23 -13.65
N THR A 85 6.54 -4.46 -12.85
CA THR A 85 7.99 -4.54 -12.78
C THR A 85 8.46 -4.49 -11.33
N TRP A 86 9.36 -5.38 -10.99
CA TRP A 86 10.04 -5.37 -9.70
C TRP A 86 11.33 -4.60 -9.84
N HIS A 87 11.48 -3.55 -9.02
CA HIS A 87 12.68 -2.71 -8.94
C HIS A 87 13.37 -2.92 -7.61
N TRP A 88 14.69 -2.89 -7.64
CA TRP A 88 15.52 -2.92 -6.42
C TRP A 88 16.81 -2.15 -6.65
N LEU A 89 17.50 -1.85 -5.55
CA LEU A 89 18.88 -1.37 -5.56
C LEU A 89 19.80 -2.48 -5.06
N ASP A 90 20.95 -2.66 -5.68
CA ASP A 90 21.94 -3.63 -5.26
C ASP A 90 22.91 -2.96 -4.27
N LYS A 91 23.02 -3.53 -3.07
CA LYS A 91 23.97 -3.11 -2.04
C LYS A 91 24.76 -4.32 -1.59
N ASN A 92 26.02 -4.42 -2.05
CA ASN A 92 26.93 -5.52 -1.70
C ASN A 92 26.32 -6.91 -1.94
N GLY A 93 25.67 -7.10 -3.08
CA GLY A 93 24.99 -8.34 -3.44
C GLY A 93 23.61 -8.53 -2.83
N THR A 94 23.13 -7.60 -2.01
CA THR A 94 21.80 -7.65 -1.40
C THR A 94 20.87 -6.70 -2.11
N LYS A 95 19.68 -7.19 -2.45
CA LYS A 95 18.63 -6.37 -3.06
C LYS A 95 17.88 -5.58 -1.98
N ILE A 96 17.99 -4.26 -2.02
CA ILE A 96 17.32 -3.35 -1.09
C ILE A 96 16.35 -2.43 -1.83
N ASN A 97 15.50 -1.72 -1.08
CA ASN A 97 14.48 -0.82 -1.63
C ASN A 97 13.62 -1.51 -2.69
N ASN A 98 13.16 -2.71 -2.38
CA ASN A 98 12.32 -3.50 -3.27
C ASN A 98 10.95 -2.84 -3.42
N ARG A 99 10.52 -2.64 -4.67
CA ARG A 99 9.20 -2.11 -4.98
C ARG A 99 8.64 -2.78 -6.23
N ILE A 100 7.33 -2.88 -6.29
CA ILE A 100 6.62 -3.34 -7.47
C ILE A 100 5.93 -2.13 -8.09
N SER A 101 6.21 -1.88 -9.36
CA SER A 101 5.57 -0.82 -10.16
C SER A 101 4.55 -1.45 -11.09
N ILE A 102 3.34 -0.90 -11.10
CA ILE A 102 2.25 -1.33 -11.97
C ILE A 102 1.91 -0.17 -12.90
N ALA A 103 2.12 -0.36 -14.19
CA ALA A 103 1.82 0.64 -15.21
C ALA A 103 0.42 0.38 -15.78
N ILE A 104 -0.39 1.43 -15.80
CA ILE A 104 -1.78 1.41 -16.26
C ILE A 104 -1.90 2.18 -17.57
N ALA A 105 -2.77 1.71 -18.47
CA ALA A 105 -3.08 2.39 -19.72
C ALA A 105 -4.00 3.61 -19.49
N ASN A 106 -3.53 4.55 -18.68
CA ASN A 106 -4.24 5.79 -18.37
C ASN A 106 -3.23 6.94 -18.29
N PRO A 107 -3.28 7.95 -19.18
CA PRO A 107 -2.30 9.03 -19.19
C PRO A 107 -2.36 9.94 -17.97
N GLN A 108 -3.45 9.95 -17.21
CA GLN A 108 -3.58 10.78 -16.00
C GLN A 108 -3.01 10.11 -14.76
N THR A 109 -3.05 8.77 -14.69
CA THR A 109 -2.54 7.98 -13.56
C THR A 109 -1.76 6.78 -14.11
N PRO A 110 -0.57 7.01 -14.68
CA PRO A 110 0.11 5.96 -15.47
C PRO A 110 0.85 4.93 -14.63
N LEU A 111 1.19 5.24 -13.38
CA LEU A 111 2.08 4.38 -12.61
C LEU A 111 1.72 4.35 -11.12
N PHE A 112 1.71 3.14 -10.55
CA PHE A 112 1.55 2.91 -9.11
C PHE A 112 2.73 2.11 -8.59
N ASP A 113 3.36 2.58 -7.51
CA ASP A 113 4.47 1.92 -6.85
C ASP A 113 4.04 1.38 -5.49
N VAL A 114 4.44 0.15 -5.18
CA VAL A 114 4.22 -0.48 -3.88
C VAL A 114 5.57 -0.89 -3.30
N HIS A 115 5.92 -0.34 -2.14
CA HIS A 115 7.15 -0.72 -1.44
C HIS A 115 6.96 -2.06 -0.74
N MET A 116 7.84 -3.00 -1.03
CA MET A 116 7.79 -4.36 -0.50
C MET A 116 8.71 -4.49 0.72
N LEU A 117 8.46 -5.52 1.54
CA LEU A 117 9.21 -5.75 2.77
C LEU A 117 10.65 -6.23 2.50
N GLY A 118 10.88 -6.87 1.36
CA GLY A 118 12.19 -7.36 0.96
C GLY A 118 12.13 -8.06 -0.38
N ALA A 119 13.25 -8.64 -0.81
CA ALA A 119 13.36 -9.33 -2.10
C ALA A 119 12.42 -10.52 -2.21
N ARG A 120 12.33 -11.32 -1.15
CA ARG A 120 11.48 -12.52 -1.14
C ARG A 120 9.99 -12.16 -1.21
N ASP A 121 9.58 -11.14 -0.47
CA ASP A 121 8.23 -10.62 -0.51
C ASP A 121 7.87 -10.11 -1.91
N ALA A 122 8.77 -9.36 -2.54
CA ALA A 122 8.59 -8.85 -3.90
C ALA A 122 8.51 -9.99 -4.93
N GLU A 123 9.37 -10.99 -4.83
CA GLU A 123 9.39 -12.14 -5.74
C GLU A 123 8.08 -12.93 -5.66
N GLN A 124 7.61 -13.21 -4.45
CA GLN A 124 6.37 -13.95 -4.23
C GLN A 124 5.15 -13.19 -4.78
N TRP A 125 5.10 -11.89 -4.54
CA TRP A 125 3.98 -11.06 -5.03
C TRP A 125 4.03 -10.84 -6.53
N MET A 126 5.21 -10.73 -7.14
CA MET A 126 5.32 -10.68 -8.61
C MET A 126 4.73 -11.91 -9.26
N ALA A 127 5.09 -13.10 -8.77
CA ALA A 127 4.53 -14.36 -9.26
C ALA A 127 3.02 -14.43 -9.06
N LYS A 128 2.53 -13.97 -7.92
CA LYS A 128 1.10 -13.95 -7.59
C LYS A 128 0.33 -12.97 -8.48
N ILE A 129 0.85 -11.76 -8.68
CA ILE A 129 0.23 -10.76 -9.57
C ILE A 129 0.16 -11.28 -11.00
N ASP A 130 1.23 -11.90 -11.50
CA ASP A 130 1.26 -12.50 -12.82
C ASP A 130 0.17 -13.57 -12.97
N ALA A 131 0.03 -14.44 -11.98
CA ALA A 131 -1.01 -15.48 -11.99
C ALA A 131 -2.42 -14.88 -11.95
N ILE A 132 -2.65 -13.84 -11.16
CA ILE A 132 -3.95 -13.15 -11.05
C ILE A 132 -4.33 -12.51 -12.39
N LEU A 133 -3.41 -11.79 -13.01
CA LEU A 133 -3.68 -11.05 -14.26
C LEU A 133 -3.77 -11.95 -15.49
N GLU A 134 -3.09 -13.08 -15.48
CA GLU A 134 -3.10 -14.05 -16.59
C GLU A 134 -4.19 -15.10 -16.45
N GLY A 135 -4.69 -15.30 -15.26
CA GLY A 135 -5.79 -16.22 -14.96
C GLY A 135 -7.12 -15.64 -15.37
#